data_ae31765d552abcb24189c8fbc2ee694c
#
_entry.id   ae31765d552abcb24189c8fbc2ee694c
#
_cell.length_a   1.000
_cell.length_b   1.000
_cell.length_c   1.000
_cell.angle_alpha   90.00
_cell.angle_beta   90.00
_cell.angle_gamma   90.00
#
_symmetry.space_group_name_H-M   'P 1'
#
loop_
_entity.id
_entity.type
_entity.pdbx_description
1 polymer ?
#
loop_
_entity_poly.entity_id
_entity_poly.type
_entity_poly.pdbx_seq_one_letter_code
_entity_poly.pdbx_strand_id
1 'polypeptide(L)'
;MATGKITKKSIDALEPSSSSQLLWDTDLKGFGAKITPAGSISYVLQFRMGGREARTRRYTIGAHGSPWTPTTARVEAERLQLLIAQGIDPVDDDKQRRREAVDLAFDNYASHFARSCKGVGWARLVERVIRLYLEPVIGKKPLPRVSRPDIVAVLDNMPEQQVANRRNVFAVMRRLFRWAVSRGDIERSPMEGMEAPPPVRPRDRWLQDDELRHIWEAAPECYLCFGPIVRLLIATGQRREEVSGIHWQEVDRKDLFWTLPGSRTKNNEPNAIPLNDLAVAELDRQAGGANWPKKGRVFATSSGAGFTGYAKGKKKLDGLIEQKLGEPLQPWRLHDLRRTLATNFQRLGVRFEVTEAVLNHVSGSRAGVAGIYQRHDWKKEKREALDDWNEHLVQILNGSEQA
;
A
#
# COMPACT_ATOMS: atom_id res chain seq x y z
N MET A 1 -55.12 10.69 24.39
CA MET A 1 -54.04 11.50 23.80
C MET A 1 -54.50 12.94 23.86
N ALA A 2 -53.74 13.82 24.48
CA ALA A 2 -54.10 15.23 24.58
C ALA A 2 -53.75 15.95 23.26
N THR A 3 -54.59 16.89 22.86
CA THR A 3 -54.39 17.73 21.69
C THR A 3 -54.45 19.20 22.11
N GLY A 4 -53.51 20.01 21.70
CA GLY A 4 -53.43 21.43 22.05
C GLY A 4 -52.27 22.12 21.33
N LYS A 5 -52.28 23.44 21.27
CA LYS A 5 -51.16 24.18 20.66
C LYS A 5 -49.89 24.02 21.46
N ILE A 6 -48.80 23.57 20.82
CA ILE A 6 -47.49 23.41 21.47
C ILE A 6 -46.81 24.77 21.59
N THR A 7 -46.81 25.29 22.82
CA THR A 7 -46.20 26.56 23.21
C THR A 7 -45.32 26.34 24.45
N LYS A 8 -44.49 27.32 24.82
CA LYS A 8 -43.71 27.23 26.06
C LYS A 8 -44.62 26.94 27.27
N LYS A 9 -45.77 27.68 27.40
CA LYS A 9 -46.72 27.49 28.50
C LYS A 9 -47.31 26.08 28.54
N SER A 10 -47.68 25.49 27.38
CA SER A 10 -48.20 24.12 27.35
C SER A 10 -47.17 23.04 27.61
N ILE A 11 -45.91 23.28 27.28
CA ILE A 11 -44.78 22.38 27.59
C ILE A 11 -44.48 22.43 29.08
N ASP A 12 -44.37 23.63 29.66
CA ASP A 12 -44.11 23.83 31.11
C ASP A 12 -45.24 23.25 32.00
N ALA A 13 -46.44 23.10 31.47
CA ALA A 13 -47.58 22.51 32.16
C ALA A 13 -47.71 20.97 32.02
N LEU A 14 -46.74 20.30 31.33
CA LEU A 14 -46.73 18.84 31.20
C LEU A 14 -46.22 18.21 32.49
N GLU A 15 -47.00 17.38 33.13
CA GLU A 15 -46.60 16.63 34.31
C GLU A 15 -46.29 15.16 33.98
N PRO A 16 -45.22 14.59 34.54
CA PRO A 16 -44.90 13.17 34.36
C PRO A 16 -46.03 12.30 34.97
N SER A 17 -46.29 11.15 34.33
CA SER A 17 -47.17 10.12 34.83
C SER A 17 -46.54 8.74 34.77
N SER A 18 -47.24 7.70 35.20
CA SER A 18 -46.76 6.32 35.21
C SER A 18 -46.38 5.79 33.81
N SER A 19 -46.85 6.46 32.73
CA SER A 19 -46.55 6.11 31.35
C SER A 19 -46.20 7.34 30.52
N SER A 20 -45.46 7.16 29.42
CA SER A 20 -45.15 8.26 28.50
C SER A 20 -46.43 8.85 27.90
N GLN A 21 -46.59 10.16 27.99
CA GLN A 21 -47.70 10.89 27.39
C GLN A 21 -47.27 11.66 26.15
N LEU A 22 -48.24 11.95 25.27
CA LEU A 22 -48.06 12.70 24.03
C LEU A 22 -49.10 13.82 23.96
N LEU A 23 -48.64 15.04 23.78
CA LEU A 23 -49.43 16.20 23.40
C LEU A 23 -49.21 16.45 21.90
N TRP A 24 -50.31 16.35 21.13
CA TRP A 24 -50.28 16.62 19.69
C TRP A 24 -50.63 18.05 19.40
N ASP A 25 -49.89 18.66 18.47
CA ASP A 25 -50.11 20.05 18.05
C ASP A 25 -51.36 20.20 17.20
N THR A 26 -52.13 21.27 17.45
CA THR A 26 -53.36 21.60 16.68
C THR A 26 -53.04 22.23 15.34
N ASP A 27 -51.93 22.97 15.23
CA ASP A 27 -51.60 23.77 14.05
C ASP A 27 -50.79 22.97 13.03
N LEU A 28 -49.90 22.05 13.50
CA LEU A 28 -49.05 21.25 12.64
C LEU A 28 -49.34 19.76 12.82
N LYS A 29 -50.01 19.17 11.83
CA LYS A 29 -50.44 17.75 11.87
C LYS A 29 -49.22 16.81 12.05
N GLY A 30 -49.29 15.95 13.06
CA GLY A 30 -48.29 14.96 13.37
C GLY A 30 -47.11 15.48 14.21
N PHE A 31 -46.99 16.78 14.42
CA PHE A 31 -46.04 17.35 15.38
C PHE A 31 -46.56 17.12 16.81
N GLY A 32 -45.67 16.76 17.71
CA GLY A 32 -46.04 16.45 19.10
C GLY A 32 -44.88 16.64 20.08
N ALA A 33 -45.25 16.77 21.34
CA ALA A 33 -44.32 16.71 22.46
C ALA A 33 -44.58 15.44 23.28
N LYS A 34 -43.56 14.68 23.56
CA LYS A 34 -43.59 13.46 24.39
C LYS A 34 -42.93 13.76 25.71
N ILE A 35 -43.64 13.49 26.83
CA ILE A 35 -43.05 13.46 28.15
C ILE A 35 -42.92 12.01 28.64
N THR A 36 -41.75 11.68 29.22
CA THR A 36 -41.49 10.35 29.81
C THR A 36 -41.85 10.32 31.29
N PRO A 37 -42.02 9.15 31.94
CA PRO A 37 -42.24 9.05 33.38
C PRO A 37 -41.14 9.74 34.22
N ALA A 38 -39.91 9.84 33.66
CA ALA A 38 -38.81 10.53 34.30
C ALA A 38 -38.83 12.06 34.10
N GLY A 39 -39.89 12.62 33.51
CA GLY A 39 -40.00 14.06 33.25
C GLY A 39 -39.26 14.60 32.03
N SER A 40 -38.57 13.76 31.28
CA SER A 40 -37.85 14.20 30.07
C SER A 40 -38.83 14.46 28.93
N ILE A 41 -38.77 15.67 28.35
CA ILE A 41 -39.62 16.09 27.23
C ILE A 41 -38.85 16.08 25.95
N SER A 42 -39.42 15.52 24.87
CA SER A 42 -38.88 15.51 23.53
C SER A 42 -39.93 15.85 22.48
N TYR A 43 -39.48 16.52 21.40
CA TYR A 43 -40.36 16.81 20.27
C TYR A 43 -40.30 15.68 19.25
N VAL A 44 -41.45 15.36 18.66
CA VAL A 44 -41.60 14.26 17.72
C VAL A 44 -42.43 14.68 16.51
N LEU A 45 -42.15 14.06 15.36
CA LEU A 45 -43.05 14.15 14.19
C LEU A 45 -43.53 12.73 13.84
N GLN A 46 -44.83 12.54 13.83
CA GLN A 46 -45.50 11.30 13.43
C GLN A 46 -45.99 11.42 11.99
N PHE A 47 -45.66 10.46 11.15
CA PHE A 47 -45.97 10.48 9.72
C PHE A 47 -46.19 9.07 9.15
N ARG A 48 -46.64 9.01 7.89
CA ARG A 48 -46.73 7.77 7.10
C ARG A 48 -46.14 8.01 5.72
N MET A 49 -45.37 7.04 5.24
CA MET A 49 -44.87 7.02 3.85
C MET A 49 -45.80 6.12 3.04
N GLY A 50 -46.63 6.71 2.16
CA GLY A 50 -47.63 6.01 1.38
C GLY A 50 -49.05 6.19 1.91
N GLY A 51 -50.03 5.44 1.38
CA GLY A 51 -51.44 5.60 1.65
C GLY A 51 -51.90 5.28 3.08
N ARG A 52 -53.24 5.22 3.32
CA ARG A 52 -53.86 5.02 4.65
C ARG A 52 -53.43 3.72 5.34
N GLU A 53 -53.05 2.70 4.60
CA GLU A 53 -52.61 1.41 5.13
C GLU A 53 -51.10 1.36 5.51
N ALA A 54 -50.32 2.39 5.15
CA ALA A 54 -48.92 2.43 5.48
C ALA A 54 -48.66 2.53 6.99
N ARG A 55 -47.63 1.84 7.47
CA ARG A 55 -47.25 1.86 8.88
C ARG A 55 -46.93 3.28 9.33
N THR A 56 -47.48 3.66 10.48
CA THR A 56 -47.12 4.93 11.14
C THR A 56 -45.71 4.89 11.66
N ARG A 57 -44.88 5.86 11.27
CA ARG A 57 -43.52 6.08 11.74
C ARG A 57 -43.45 7.33 12.61
N ARG A 58 -42.44 7.43 13.45
CA ARG A 58 -42.20 8.58 14.31
C ARG A 58 -40.76 8.95 14.30
N TYR A 59 -40.47 10.21 14.01
CA TYR A 59 -39.13 10.79 14.08
C TYR A 59 -39.02 11.61 15.36
N THR A 60 -37.91 11.47 16.11
CA THR A 60 -37.63 12.29 17.29
C THR A 60 -36.73 13.46 16.87
N ILE A 61 -37.26 14.68 16.98
CA ILE A 61 -36.60 15.93 16.62
C ILE A 61 -35.45 16.20 17.61
N GLY A 62 -35.78 16.16 18.92
CA GLY A 62 -34.81 16.35 19.98
C GLY A 62 -35.45 16.61 21.34
N ALA A 63 -34.61 16.63 22.37
CA ALA A 63 -35.05 16.95 23.74
C ALA A 63 -35.39 18.45 23.88
N HIS A 64 -36.41 18.76 24.68
CA HIS A 64 -36.73 20.14 25.02
C HIS A 64 -35.58 20.83 25.75
N GLY A 65 -35.28 22.08 25.34
CA GLY A 65 -34.14 22.87 25.86
C GLY A 65 -33.41 23.56 24.71
N SER A 66 -32.10 23.68 24.83
CA SER A 66 -31.25 24.16 23.73
C SER A 66 -30.75 22.96 22.89
N PRO A 67 -30.86 22.96 21.55
CA PRO A 67 -31.42 24.04 20.70
C PRO A 67 -32.94 23.97 20.49
N TRP A 68 -33.62 22.95 20.99
CA TRP A 68 -35.02 22.63 20.66
C TRP A 68 -36.03 23.30 21.61
N THR A 69 -36.49 24.46 21.24
CA THR A 69 -37.67 25.11 21.85
C THR A 69 -38.94 24.70 21.06
N PRO A 70 -40.15 24.99 21.58
CA PRO A 70 -41.39 24.76 20.83
C PRO A 70 -41.39 25.37 19.42
N THR A 71 -40.79 26.56 19.28
CA THR A 71 -40.73 27.30 18.01
C THR A 71 -39.71 26.64 17.06
N THR A 72 -38.48 26.37 17.53
CA THR A 72 -37.43 25.78 16.67
C THR A 72 -37.78 24.34 16.30
N ALA A 73 -38.40 23.57 17.19
CA ALA A 73 -38.85 22.22 16.90
C ALA A 73 -40.00 22.19 15.89
N ARG A 74 -40.92 23.21 15.89
CA ARG A 74 -41.97 23.36 14.89
C ARG A 74 -41.38 23.63 13.50
N VAL A 75 -40.42 24.55 13.37
CA VAL A 75 -39.74 24.83 12.11
C VAL A 75 -39.07 23.57 11.56
N GLU A 76 -38.40 22.79 12.42
CA GLU A 76 -37.82 21.52 12.00
C GLU A 76 -38.86 20.49 11.59
N ALA A 77 -40.02 20.41 12.29
CA ALA A 77 -41.12 19.54 11.91
C ALA A 77 -41.67 19.89 10.52
N GLU A 78 -41.81 21.18 10.20
CA GLU A 78 -42.23 21.67 8.88
C GLU A 78 -41.24 21.28 7.80
N ARG A 79 -39.92 21.44 8.06
CA ARG A 79 -38.85 21.00 7.15
C ARG A 79 -38.93 19.49 6.89
N LEU A 80 -39.12 18.69 7.92
CA LEU A 80 -39.26 17.24 7.80
C LEU A 80 -40.55 16.84 7.02
N GLN A 81 -41.64 17.57 7.17
CA GLN A 81 -42.87 17.35 6.36
C GLN A 81 -42.62 17.60 4.87
N LEU A 82 -41.82 18.60 4.51
CA LEU A 82 -41.42 18.83 3.12
C LEU A 82 -40.62 17.65 2.55
N LEU A 83 -39.66 17.07 3.32
CA LEU A 83 -38.96 15.87 2.90
C LEU A 83 -39.91 14.68 2.68
N ILE A 84 -40.86 14.49 3.59
CA ILE A 84 -41.86 13.42 3.48
C ILE A 84 -42.71 13.62 2.23
N ALA A 85 -43.12 14.86 1.92
CA ALA A 85 -43.87 15.19 0.71
C ALA A 85 -43.06 14.91 -0.57
N GLN A 86 -41.73 15.02 -0.52
CA GLN A 86 -40.79 14.65 -1.60
C GLN A 86 -40.53 13.14 -1.69
N GLY A 87 -41.13 12.32 -0.82
CA GLY A 87 -40.95 10.88 -0.79
C GLY A 87 -39.72 10.42 0.00
N ILE A 88 -39.06 11.32 0.76
CA ILE A 88 -37.88 11.02 1.57
C ILE A 88 -38.30 10.72 3.00
N ASP A 89 -37.96 9.52 3.51
CA ASP A 89 -38.22 9.15 4.90
C ASP A 89 -37.15 9.71 5.84
N PRO A 90 -37.53 10.64 6.77
CA PRO A 90 -36.52 11.28 7.64
C PRO A 90 -35.79 10.31 8.58
N VAL A 91 -36.42 9.19 8.95
CA VAL A 91 -35.81 8.18 9.82
C VAL A 91 -34.71 7.43 9.06
N ASP A 92 -34.98 7.08 7.81
CA ASP A 92 -34.01 6.34 6.99
C ASP A 92 -32.90 7.27 6.47
N ASP A 93 -33.23 8.53 6.15
CA ASP A 93 -32.29 9.58 5.79
C ASP A 93 -31.28 9.87 6.93
N ASP A 94 -31.78 9.99 8.17
CA ASP A 94 -30.92 10.19 9.35
C ASP A 94 -30.00 8.97 9.62
N LYS A 95 -30.51 7.75 9.47
CA LYS A 95 -29.72 6.52 9.56
C LYS A 95 -28.65 6.48 8.47
N GLN A 96 -29.01 6.85 7.25
CA GLN A 96 -28.06 6.88 6.14
C GLN A 96 -26.97 7.92 6.38
N ARG A 97 -27.32 9.12 6.82
CA ARG A 97 -26.34 10.18 7.18
C ARG A 97 -25.39 9.74 8.29
N ARG A 98 -25.91 9.06 9.33
CA ARG A 98 -25.06 8.53 10.42
C ARG A 98 -24.14 7.44 9.92
N ARG A 99 -24.63 6.52 9.08
CA ARG A 99 -23.82 5.50 8.42
C ARG A 99 -22.71 6.13 7.57
N GLU A 100 -23.05 7.13 6.75
CA GLU A 100 -22.07 7.86 5.95
C GLU A 100 -21.02 8.57 6.81
N ALA A 101 -21.44 9.18 7.91
CA ALA A 101 -20.54 9.94 8.78
C ALA A 101 -19.56 9.05 9.58
N VAL A 102 -19.96 7.82 9.94
CA VAL A 102 -19.17 6.94 10.82
C VAL A 102 -18.56 5.79 10.03
N ASP A 103 -19.39 4.99 9.35
CA ASP A 103 -18.93 3.74 8.69
C ASP A 103 -18.22 4.02 7.35
N LEU A 104 -18.66 5.08 6.65
CA LEU A 104 -18.11 5.50 5.37
C LEU A 104 -17.20 6.73 5.49
N ALA A 105 -16.78 7.13 6.71
CA ALA A 105 -15.67 8.08 6.85
C ALA A 105 -14.44 7.51 6.14
N PHE A 106 -13.80 8.32 5.31
CA PHE A 106 -12.77 7.81 4.37
C PHE A 106 -11.62 7.09 5.09
N ASP A 107 -11.14 7.60 6.22
CA ASP A 107 -10.07 6.99 7.02
C ASP A 107 -10.42 5.57 7.50
N ASN A 108 -11.65 5.39 8.04
CA ASN A 108 -12.15 4.08 8.45
C ASN A 108 -12.29 3.14 7.26
N TYR A 109 -12.86 3.63 6.17
CA TYR A 109 -13.06 2.86 4.95
C TYR A 109 -11.74 2.46 4.29
N ALA A 110 -10.79 3.39 4.19
CA ALA A 110 -9.46 3.15 3.63
C ALA A 110 -8.67 2.12 4.46
N SER A 111 -8.79 2.15 5.78
CA SER A 111 -8.22 1.15 6.68
C SER A 111 -8.82 -0.25 6.45
N HIS A 112 -10.13 -0.33 6.18
CA HIS A 112 -10.78 -1.59 5.83
C HIS A 112 -10.31 -2.11 4.45
N PHE A 113 -10.18 -1.21 3.46
CA PHE A 113 -9.60 -1.55 2.17
C PHE A 113 -8.16 -2.07 2.30
N ALA A 114 -7.31 -1.40 3.07
CA ALA A 114 -5.92 -1.83 3.29
C ALA A 114 -5.83 -3.26 3.83
N ARG A 115 -6.67 -3.61 4.81
CA ARG A 115 -6.76 -4.97 5.36
C ARG A 115 -7.23 -6.02 4.35
N SER A 116 -8.02 -5.64 3.35
CA SER A 116 -8.46 -6.54 2.28
C SER A 116 -7.39 -6.82 1.23
N CYS A 117 -6.31 -6.03 1.19
CA CYS A 117 -5.27 -6.15 0.19
C CYS A 117 -4.39 -7.36 0.42
N LYS A 118 -4.27 -8.23 -0.59
CA LYS A 118 -3.38 -9.39 -0.58
C LYS A 118 -1.98 -9.03 -1.08
N GLY A 119 -0.96 -9.68 -0.54
CA GLY A 119 0.45 -9.49 -0.89
C GLY A 119 1.13 -8.40 -0.05
N VAL A 120 2.16 -8.79 0.70
CA VAL A 120 2.85 -7.95 1.71
C VAL A 120 3.37 -6.63 1.13
N GLY A 121 3.95 -6.65 -0.07
CA GLY A 121 4.50 -5.45 -0.71
C GLY A 121 3.40 -4.46 -1.13
N TRP A 122 2.28 -4.96 -1.66
CA TRP A 122 1.15 -4.15 -2.05
C TRP A 122 0.43 -3.57 -0.84
N ALA A 123 0.16 -4.37 0.19
CA ALA A 123 -0.48 -3.91 1.41
C ALA A 123 0.31 -2.76 2.07
N ARG A 124 1.64 -2.91 2.21
CA ARG A 124 2.52 -1.83 2.71
C ARG A 124 2.48 -0.56 1.85
N LEU A 125 2.41 -0.71 0.53
CA LEU A 125 2.26 0.45 -0.36
C LEU A 125 0.94 1.15 -0.13
N VAL A 126 -0.16 0.39 -0.06
CA VAL A 126 -1.52 0.93 0.19
C VAL A 126 -1.57 1.67 1.52
N GLU A 127 -1.12 1.07 2.62
CA GLU A 127 -1.08 1.71 3.94
C GLU A 127 -0.26 3.00 3.93
N ARG A 128 0.91 2.98 3.30
CA ARG A 128 1.75 4.17 3.17
C ARG A 128 1.06 5.27 2.36
N VAL A 129 0.42 4.92 1.26
CA VAL A 129 -0.29 5.88 0.40
C VAL A 129 -1.47 6.50 1.15
N ILE A 130 -2.28 5.69 1.81
CA ILE A 130 -3.40 6.16 2.62
C ILE A 130 -2.91 7.18 3.65
N ARG A 131 -1.97 6.77 4.50
CA ARG A 131 -1.48 7.60 5.61
C ARG A 131 -0.81 8.90 5.16
N LEU A 132 0.03 8.85 4.12
CA LEU A 132 0.85 10.01 3.74
C LEU A 132 0.17 10.97 2.77
N TYR A 133 -0.76 10.48 1.94
CA TYR A 133 -1.30 11.27 0.84
C TYR A 133 -2.82 11.41 0.87
N LEU A 134 -3.57 10.40 1.33
CA LEU A 134 -5.04 10.43 1.28
C LEU A 134 -5.64 11.00 2.57
N GLU A 135 -5.27 10.48 3.72
CA GLU A 135 -5.79 10.95 5.01
C GLU A 135 -5.61 12.45 5.25
N PRO A 136 -4.47 13.07 4.92
CA PRO A 136 -4.30 14.52 5.14
C PRO A 136 -5.28 15.39 4.34
N VAL A 137 -5.77 14.90 3.20
CA VAL A 137 -6.62 15.68 2.26
C VAL A 137 -8.09 15.30 2.39
N ILE A 138 -8.40 14.00 2.43
CA ILE A 138 -9.77 13.49 2.35
C ILE A 138 -10.17 12.59 3.54
N GLY A 139 -9.28 12.38 4.53
CA GLY A 139 -9.50 11.43 5.62
C GLY A 139 -10.80 11.60 6.39
N LYS A 140 -11.21 12.84 6.66
CA LYS A 140 -12.44 13.18 7.39
C LYS A 140 -13.70 13.23 6.52
N LYS A 141 -13.57 13.11 5.20
CA LYS A 141 -14.68 13.22 4.27
C LYS A 141 -15.43 11.89 4.17
N PRO A 142 -16.76 11.86 4.19
CA PRO A 142 -17.48 10.64 3.88
C PRO A 142 -17.17 10.16 2.46
N LEU A 143 -16.92 8.86 2.28
CA LEU A 143 -16.56 8.27 1.00
C LEU A 143 -17.49 8.66 -0.17
N PRO A 144 -18.86 8.66 0.00
CA PRO A 144 -19.76 9.06 -1.08
C PRO A 144 -19.67 10.55 -1.46
N ARG A 145 -19.04 11.38 -0.61
CA ARG A 145 -18.84 12.81 -0.86
C ARG A 145 -17.46 13.15 -1.42
N VAL A 146 -16.61 12.15 -1.57
CA VAL A 146 -15.30 12.35 -2.24
C VAL A 146 -15.55 12.57 -3.73
N SER A 147 -15.10 13.71 -4.21
CA SER A 147 -15.31 14.19 -5.58
C SER A 147 -14.03 14.17 -6.40
N ARG A 148 -14.14 14.37 -7.73
CA ARG A 148 -12.97 14.50 -8.61
C ARG A 148 -12.01 15.64 -8.19
N PRO A 149 -12.47 16.84 -7.82
CA PRO A 149 -11.58 17.89 -7.28
C PRO A 149 -10.76 17.43 -6.08
N ASP A 150 -11.32 16.61 -5.20
CA ASP A 150 -10.58 16.06 -4.06
C ASP A 150 -9.45 15.13 -4.49
N ILE A 151 -9.68 14.30 -5.51
CA ILE A 151 -8.66 13.42 -6.09
C ILE A 151 -7.54 14.24 -6.73
N VAL A 152 -7.90 15.30 -7.46
CA VAL A 152 -6.94 16.23 -8.05
C VAL A 152 -6.11 16.90 -6.95
N ALA A 153 -6.74 17.39 -5.89
CA ALA A 153 -6.04 18.01 -4.76
C ALA A 153 -5.03 17.06 -4.09
N VAL A 154 -5.34 15.76 -3.96
CA VAL A 154 -4.38 14.76 -3.46
C VAL A 154 -3.14 14.69 -4.35
N LEU A 155 -3.32 14.70 -5.67
CA LEU A 155 -2.21 14.61 -6.62
C LEU A 155 -1.41 15.91 -6.70
N ASP A 156 -2.07 17.07 -6.65
CA ASP A 156 -1.44 18.39 -6.77
C ASP A 156 -0.64 18.77 -5.51
N ASN A 157 -1.03 18.25 -4.34
CA ASN A 157 -0.24 18.39 -3.11
C ASN A 157 1.07 17.57 -3.13
N MET A 158 1.29 16.75 -4.17
CA MET A 158 2.53 15.98 -4.31
C MET A 158 3.56 16.73 -5.16
N PRO A 159 4.86 16.72 -4.77
CA PRO A 159 5.91 17.31 -5.59
C PRO A 159 5.92 16.74 -7.02
N GLU A 160 6.06 17.60 -8.01
CA GLU A 160 6.04 17.21 -9.43
C GLU A 160 7.13 16.20 -9.78
N GLN A 161 8.30 16.30 -9.14
CA GLN A 161 9.45 15.41 -9.34
C GLN A 161 9.17 13.97 -8.91
N GLN A 162 8.14 13.74 -8.10
CA GLN A 162 7.76 12.41 -7.61
C GLN A 162 6.84 11.65 -8.58
N VAL A 163 7.15 11.65 -9.89
CA VAL A 163 6.33 11.01 -10.94
C VAL A 163 5.93 9.57 -10.61
N ALA A 164 6.89 8.75 -10.18
CA ALA A 164 6.62 7.36 -9.79
C ALA A 164 5.64 7.25 -8.60
N ASN A 165 5.79 8.12 -7.60
CA ASN A 165 4.94 8.14 -6.42
C ASN A 165 3.53 8.64 -6.76
N ARG A 166 3.39 9.70 -7.56
CA ARG A 166 2.08 10.18 -8.05
C ARG A 166 1.33 9.07 -8.78
N ARG A 167 2.04 8.29 -9.61
CA ARG A 167 1.47 7.15 -10.31
C ARG A 167 1.03 6.02 -9.36
N ASN A 168 1.80 5.73 -8.32
CA ASN A 168 1.45 4.76 -7.29
C ASN A 168 0.21 5.21 -6.50
N VAL A 169 0.17 6.48 -6.09
CA VAL A 169 -0.99 7.06 -5.38
C VAL A 169 -2.24 6.96 -6.25
N PHE A 170 -2.14 7.33 -7.52
CA PHE A 170 -3.24 7.20 -8.48
C PHE A 170 -3.74 5.76 -8.62
N ALA A 171 -2.81 4.79 -8.73
CA ALA A 171 -3.16 3.37 -8.84
C ALA A 171 -3.87 2.83 -7.58
N VAL A 172 -3.40 3.23 -6.39
CA VAL A 172 -4.03 2.87 -5.11
C VAL A 172 -5.44 3.47 -5.01
N MET A 173 -5.61 4.77 -5.31
CA MET A 173 -6.91 5.43 -5.32
C MET A 173 -7.87 4.75 -6.31
N ARG A 174 -7.42 4.50 -7.53
CA ARG A 174 -8.24 3.82 -8.55
C ARG A 174 -8.71 2.45 -8.07
N ARG A 175 -7.85 1.68 -7.40
CA ARG A 175 -8.21 0.36 -6.86
C ARG A 175 -9.18 0.47 -5.69
N LEU A 176 -8.98 1.43 -4.78
CA LEU A 176 -9.85 1.69 -3.64
C LEU A 176 -11.27 2.05 -4.11
N PHE A 177 -11.40 3.02 -5.00
CA PHE A 177 -12.72 3.45 -5.49
C PHE A 177 -13.41 2.39 -6.35
N ARG A 178 -12.66 1.60 -7.13
CA ARG A 178 -13.23 0.42 -7.82
C ARG A 178 -13.77 -0.61 -6.84
N TRP A 179 -13.04 -0.87 -5.77
CA TRP A 179 -13.46 -1.77 -4.71
C TRP A 179 -14.73 -1.24 -4.01
N ALA A 180 -14.81 0.05 -3.76
CA ALA A 180 -15.99 0.69 -3.18
C ALA A 180 -17.23 0.56 -4.08
N VAL A 181 -17.08 0.77 -5.39
CA VAL A 181 -18.16 0.56 -6.37
C VAL A 181 -18.60 -0.91 -6.41
N SER A 182 -17.64 -1.86 -6.43
CA SER A 182 -17.96 -3.29 -6.46
C SER A 182 -18.72 -3.79 -5.22
N ARG A 183 -18.66 -3.07 -4.12
CA ARG A 183 -19.41 -3.34 -2.88
C ARG A 183 -20.75 -2.61 -2.79
N GLY A 184 -21.01 -1.71 -3.75
CA GLY A 184 -22.19 -0.85 -3.69
C GLY A 184 -22.14 0.26 -2.63
N ASP A 185 -20.95 0.54 -2.06
CA ASP A 185 -20.77 1.59 -1.05
C ASP A 185 -20.78 3.00 -1.69
N ILE A 186 -20.48 3.08 -2.99
CA ILE A 186 -20.69 4.25 -3.86
C ILE A 186 -21.23 3.79 -5.22
N GLU A 187 -22.02 4.62 -5.88
CA GLU A 187 -22.59 4.29 -7.20
C GLU A 187 -21.56 4.40 -8.32
N ARG A 188 -20.72 5.45 -8.28
CA ARG A 188 -19.71 5.76 -9.31
C ARG A 188 -18.38 6.16 -8.68
N SER A 189 -17.30 5.84 -9.38
CA SER A 189 -15.97 6.25 -8.94
C SER A 189 -15.73 7.74 -9.24
N PRO A 190 -15.22 8.54 -8.28
CA PRO A 190 -14.82 9.92 -8.55
C PRO A 190 -13.65 10.01 -9.55
N MET A 191 -13.00 8.89 -9.85
CA MET A 191 -11.89 8.77 -10.81
C MET A 191 -12.32 8.29 -12.19
N GLU A 192 -13.61 8.17 -12.46
CA GLU A 192 -14.11 7.73 -13.75
C GLU A 192 -13.67 8.70 -14.86
N GLY A 193 -13.07 8.17 -15.94
CA GLY A 193 -12.53 8.97 -17.05
C GLY A 193 -11.26 9.78 -16.72
N MET A 194 -10.66 9.63 -15.53
CA MET A 194 -9.37 10.27 -15.23
C MET A 194 -8.21 9.51 -15.87
N GLU A 195 -7.33 10.25 -16.53
CA GLU A 195 -6.09 9.73 -17.06
C GLU A 195 -5.04 9.52 -15.96
N ALA A 196 -4.29 8.42 -16.08
CA ALA A 196 -3.19 8.17 -15.15
C ALA A 196 -2.03 9.14 -15.39
N PRO A 197 -1.31 9.57 -14.35
CA PRO A 197 -0.08 10.34 -14.51
C PRO A 197 0.88 9.66 -15.50
N PRO A 198 1.71 10.42 -16.24
CA PRO A 198 2.58 9.88 -17.28
C PRO A 198 3.48 8.76 -16.74
N PRO A 199 3.82 7.76 -17.55
CA PRO A 199 4.70 6.67 -17.13
C PRO A 199 6.09 7.22 -16.81
N VAL A 200 6.73 6.62 -15.81
CA VAL A 200 8.15 6.89 -15.54
C VAL A 200 8.96 6.34 -16.70
N ARG A 201 9.81 7.15 -17.30
CA ARG A 201 10.75 6.67 -18.31
C ARG A 201 11.63 5.57 -17.70
N PRO A 202 11.81 4.43 -18.36
CA PRO A 202 12.76 3.42 -17.94
C PRO A 202 14.15 4.06 -17.80
N ARG A 203 14.87 3.71 -16.75
CA ARG A 203 16.28 4.11 -16.66
C ARG A 203 17.10 3.18 -17.55
N ASP A 204 17.96 3.78 -18.35
CA ASP A 204 18.95 3.07 -19.18
C ASP A 204 20.34 3.25 -18.57
N ARG A 205 20.52 2.71 -17.36
CA ARG A 205 21.75 2.80 -16.59
C ARG A 205 22.25 1.41 -16.24
N TRP A 206 23.43 1.08 -16.68
CA TRP A 206 24.25 -0.04 -16.24
C TRP A 206 25.66 0.47 -15.92
N LEU A 207 26.40 -0.25 -15.11
CA LEU A 207 27.70 0.16 -14.60
C LEU A 207 28.79 -0.33 -15.56
N GLN A 208 29.76 0.54 -15.84
CA GLN A 208 30.94 0.19 -16.60
C GLN A 208 31.90 -0.68 -15.77
N ASP A 209 32.86 -1.30 -16.38
CA ASP A 209 33.74 -2.26 -15.74
C ASP A 209 34.63 -1.59 -14.66
N ASP A 210 35.09 -0.36 -14.88
CA ASP A 210 35.79 0.46 -13.89
C ASP A 210 34.88 0.84 -12.69
N GLU A 211 33.66 1.20 -12.95
CA GLU A 211 32.67 1.50 -11.88
C GLU A 211 32.39 0.27 -11.01
N LEU A 212 32.26 -0.92 -11.64
CA LEU A 212 32.08 -2.18 -10.91
C LEU A 212 33.30 -2.48 -10.02
N ARG A 213 34.52 -2.29 -10.54
CA ARG A 213 35.72 -2.44 -9.77
C ARG A 213 35.78 -1.55 -8.55
N HIS A 214 35.54 -0.24 -8.71
CA HIS A 214 35.53 0.70 -7.60
C HIS A 214 34.47 0.37 -6.52
N ILE A 215 33.29 -0.08 -6.95
CA ILE A 215 32.24 -0.52 -6.03
C ILE A 215 32.70 -1.80 -5.28
N TRP A 216 33.28 -2.76 -5.98
CA TRP A 216 33.75 -4.01 -5.38
C TRP A 216 34.83 -3.79 -4.35
N GLU A 217 35.83 -2.95 -4.67
CA GLU A 217 36.96 -2.61 -3.81
C GLU A 217 36.55 -1.81 -2.57
N ALA A 218 35.63 -0.85 -2.72
CA ALA A 218 35.16 -0.04 -1.61
C ALA A 218 34.15 -0.77 -0.70
N ALA A 219 33.51 -1.82 -1.20
CA ALA A 219 32.45 -2.53 -0.46
C ALA A 219 32.90 -3.07 0.92
N PRO A 220 34.10 -3.66 1.11
CA PRO A 220 34.55 -4.15 2.42
C PRO A 220 34.68 -3.09 3.51
N GLU A 221 34.89 -1.83 3.13
CA GLU A 221 35.00 -0.70 4.05
C GLU A 221 33.65 -0.18 4.56
N CYS A 222 32.55 -0.72 3.99
CA CYS A 222 31.22 -0.43 4.48
C CYS A 222 30.94 -1.18 5.77
N TYR A 223 30.21 -0.51 6.68
CA TYR A 223 29.86 -1.09 7.95
C TYR A 223 28.86 -2.25 7.84
N LEU A 224 28.90 -3.16 8.80
CA LEU A 224 27.98 -4.31 8.91
C LEU A 224 27.95 -5.17 7.63
N CYS A 225 26.75 -5.65 7.29
CA CYS A 225 26.53 -6.58 6.19
C CYS A 225 26.38 -5.90 4.81
N PHE A 226 26.47 -4.56 4.70
CA PHE A 226 26.16 -3.88 3.44
C PHE A 226 27.14 -4.20 2.31
N GLY A 227 28.45 -4.15 2.61
CA GLY A 227 29.49 -4.48 1.63
C GLY A 227 29.35 -5.91 1.09
N PRO A 228 29.31 -6.93 1.96
CA PRO A 228 29.00 -8.29 1.58
C PRO A 228 27.76 -8.48 0.72
N ILE A 229 26.66 -7.79 1.07
CA ILE A 229 25.42 -7.79 0.26
C ILE A 229 25.70 -7.23 -1.14
N VAL A 230 26.44 -6.10 -1.26
CA VAL A 230 26.77 -5.50 -2.56
C VAL A 230 27.60 -6.45 -3.40
N ARG A 231 28.62 -7.10 -2.82
CA ARG A 231 29.45 -8.08 -3.54
C ARG A 231 28.64 -9.28 -4.03
N LEU A 232 27.74 -9.83 -3.22
CA LEU A 232 26.85 -10.90 -3.67
C LEU A 232 25.86 -10.43 -4.73
N LEU A 233 25.39 -9.18 -4.69
CA LEU A 233 24.56 -8.61 -5.75
C LEU A 233 25.31 -8.53 -7.07
N ILE A 234 26.59 -8.16 -7.06
CA ILE A 234 27.45 -8.15 -8.24
C ILE A 234 27.67 -9.57 -8.75
N ALA A 235 28.10 -10.50 -7.87
CA ALA A 235 28.45 -11.85 -8.25
C ALA A 235 27.28 -12.68 -8.79
N THR A 236 26.04 -12.45 -8.31
CA THR A 236 24.89 -13.29 -8.61
C THR A 236 23.79 -12.61 -9.42
N GLY A 237 23.77 -11.28 -9.49
CA GLY A 237 22.71 -10.50 -10.14
C GLY A 237 21.32 -10.64 -9.51
N GLN A 238 21.19 -11.24 -8.31
CA GLN A 238 19.89 -11.47 -7.70
C GLN A 238 19.26 -10.18 -7.13
N ARG A 239 17.97 -10.22 -6.74
CA ARG A 239 17.30 -9.02 -6.20
C ARG A 239 17.81 -8.70 -4.81
N ARG A 240 17.89 -7.40 -4.50
CA ARG A 240 18.39 -6.89 -3.22
C ARG A 240 17.77 -7.59 -2.01
N GLU A 241 16.44 -7.73 -1.99
CA GLU A 241 15.74 -8.37 -0.87
C GLU A 241 15.98 -9.89 -0.81
N GLU A 242 16.25 -10.52 -1.95
CA GLU A 242 16.61 -11.94 -2.03
C GLU A 242 17.98 -12.16 -1.41
N VAL A 243 18.99 -11.38 -1.83
CA VAL A 243 20.36 -11.47 -1.30
C VAL A 243 20.42 -11.11 0.18
N SER A 244 19.88 -9.97 0.57
CA SER A 244 19.97 -9.53 1.97
C SER A 244 19.18 -10.41 2.94
N GLY A 245 18.19 -11.12 2.44
CA GLY A 245 17.38 -12.05 3.21
C GLY A 245 17.87 -13.50 3.14
N ILE A 246 19.03 -13.80 2.57
CA ILE A 246 19.55 -15.16 2.43
C ILE A 246 19.71 -15.85 3.80
N HIS A 247 19.34 -17.15 3.84
CA HIS A 247 19.51 -18.00 5.02
C HIS A 247 20.49 -19.10 4.72
N TRP A 248 21.27 -19.51 5.72
CA TRP A 248 22.25 -20.60 5.60
C TRP A 248 21.65 -21.91 5.12
N GLN A 249 20.41 -22.22 5.49
CA GLN A 249 19.71 -23.43 5.02
C GLN A 249 19.31 -23.39 3.53
N GLU A 250 19.45 -22.24 2.87
CA GLU A 250 19.17 -22.10 1.44
C GLU A 250 20.41 -22.30 0.57
N VAL A 251 21.59 -22.28 1.16
CA VAL A 251 22.88 -22.41 0.45
C VAL A 251 23.56 -23.74 0.74
N ASP A 252 24.03 -24.39 -0.29
CA ASP A 252 24.80 -25.63 -0.22
C ASP A 252 26.24 -25.41 -0.67
N ARG A 253 27.20 -25.58 0.28
CA ARG A 253 28.61 -25.37 0.01
C ARG A 253 29.21 -26.49 -0.85
N LYS A 254 28.67 -27.72 -0.77
CA LYS A 254 29.16 -28.88 -1.53
C LYS A 254 28.73 -28.77 -3.00
N ASP A 255 27.46 -28.49 -3.23
CA ASP A 255 26.87 -28.45 -4.57
C ASP A 255 27.05 -27.05 -5.23
N LEU A 256 27.48 -26.04 -4.45
CA LEU A 256 27.68 -24.66 -4.88
C LEU A 256 26.37 -24.06 -5.47
N PHE A 257 25.27 -24.22 -4.75
CA PHE A 257 23.96 -23.68 -5.12
C PHE A 257 23.33 -22.90 -3.97
N TRP A 258 22.63 -21.86 -4.34
CA TRP A 258 21.67 -21.17 -3.51
C TRP A 258 20.25 -21.49 -4.02
N THR A 259 19.45 -22.20 -3.23
CA THR A 259 18.08 -22.56 -3.54
C THR A 259 17.13 -21.58 -2.87
N LEU A 260 16.70 -20.58 -3.60
CA LEU A 260 15.74 -19.58 -3.13
C LEU A 260 14.31 -20.13 -3.21
N PRO A 261 13.61 -20.32 -2.08
CA PRO A 261 12.26 -20.87 -2.09
C PRO A 261 11.25 -19.90 -2.72
N GLY A 262 10.21 -20.42 -3.39
CA GLY A 262 9.18 -19.62 -4.05
C GLY A 262 8.49 -18.60 -3.14
N SER A 263 8.31 -18.93 -1.86
CA SER A 263 7.73 -18.00 -0.87
C SER A 263 8.52 -16.69 -0.68
N ARG A 264 9.79 -16.66 -1.09
CA ARG A 264 10.67 -15.49 -1.03
C ARG A 264 10.87 -14.81 -2.38
N THR A 265 10.39 -15.39 -3.47
CA THR A 265 10.48 -14.81 -4.82
C THR A 265 9.26 -13.96 -5.13
N LYS A 266 9.41 -12.97 -6.01
CA LYS A 266 8.30 -12.10 -6.43
C LYS A 266 7.21 -12.84 -7.20
N ASN A 267 7.58 -13.90 -7.92
CA ASN A 267 6.71 -14.69 -8.79
C ASN A 267 6.22 -16.01 -8.17
N ASN A 268 6.56 -16.26 -6.90
CA ASN A 268 6.30 -17.50 -6.15
C ASN A 268 6.93 -18.77 -6.77
N GLU A 269 7.87 -18.62 -7.71
CA GLU A 269 8.60 -19.74 -8.30
C GLU A 269 9.96 -19.88 -7.62
N PRO A 270 10.38 -21.10 -7.20
CA PRO A 270 11.69 -21.31 -6.63
C PRO A 270 12.79 -21.05 -7.68
N ASN A 271 13.97 -20.62 -7.24
CA ASN A 271 15.09 -20.39 -8.11
C ASN A 271 16.37 -21.06 -7.55
N ALA A 272 16.94 -21.98 -8.29
CA ALA A 272 18.27 -22.52 -8.01
C ALA A 272 19.31 -21.64 -8.72
N ILE A 273 20.18 -21.02 -7.93
CA ILE A 273 21.18 -20.05 -8.35
C ILE A 273 22.55 -20.70 -8.13
N PRO A 274 23.33 -20.99 -9.17
CA PRO A 274 24.71 -21.42 -9.01
C PRO A 274 25.54 -20.35 -8.31
N LEU A 275 26.38 -20.75 -7.38
CA LEU A 275 27.33 -19.87 -6.71
C LEU A 275 28.66 -19.99 -7.42
N ASN A 276 29.16 -18.89 -7.99
CA ASN A 276 30.48 -18.76 -8.55
C ASN A 276 31.54 -18.52 -7.44
N ASP A 277 32.80 -18.56 -7.77
CA ASP A 277 33.91 -18.47 -6.79
C ASP A 277 33.87 -17.19 -5.95
N LEU A 278 33.56 -16.05 -6.56
CA LEU A 278 33.44 -14.78 -5.84
C LEU A 278 32.29 -14.78 -4.84
N ALA A 279 31.15 -15.40 -5.19
CA ALA A 279 30.02 -15.56 -4.27
C ALA A 279 30.33 -16.52 -3.13
N VAL A 280 31.01 -17.63 -3.44
CA VAL A 280 31.49 -18.62 -2.45
C VAL A 280 32.45 -17.98 -1.48
N ALA A 281 33.46 -17.26 -1.99
CA ALA A 281 34.47 -16.57 -1.17
C ALA A 281 33.82 -15.54 -0.23
N GLU A 282 32.74 -14.87 -0.68
CA GLU A 282 32.00 -13.93 0.18
C GLU A 282 31.22 -14.66 1.28
N LEU A 283 30.56 -15.79 0.96
CA LEU A 283 29.85 -16.62 1.93
C LEU A 283 30.81 -17.28 2.92
N ASP A 284 31.99 -17.76 2.48
CA ASP A 284 33.07 -18.28 3.35
C ASP A 284 33.48 -17.21 4.38
N ARG A 285 33.68 -15.94 3.94
CA ARG A 285 33.96 -14.83 4.88
C ARG A 285 32.86 -14.61 5.89
N GLN A 286 31.59 -14.67 5.46
CA GLN A 286 30.46 -14.51 6.37
C GLN A 286 30.30 -15.67 7.36
N ALA A 287 30.72 -16.88 6.98
CA ALA A 287 30.72 -18.05 7.84
C ALA A 287 31.91 -18.16 8.77
N GLY A 288 32.98 -17.38 8.51
CA GLY A 288 34.26 -17.53 9.18
C GLY A 288 35.08 -18.74 8.69
N GLY A 289 34.82 -19.23 7.47
CA GLY A 289 35.50 -20.37 6.82
C GLY A 289 34.55 -21.22 5.98
N ALA A 290 35.06 -22.36 5.50
CA ALA A 290 34.33 -23.26 4.62
C ALA A 290 33.19 -24.07 5.30
N ASN A 291 33.11 -24.06 6.64
CA ASN A 291 32.07 -24.69 7.41
C ASN A 291 30.88 -23.74 7.58
N TRP A 292 29.95 -23.80 6.63
CA TRP A 292 28.77 -22.93 6.68
C TRP A 292 27.77 -23.33 7.77
N PRO A 293 27.22 -22.38 8.51
CA PRO A 293 26.15 -22.65 9.47
C PRO A 293 24.94 -23.33 8.81
N LYS A 294 24.28 -24.23 9.52
CA LYS A 294 23.11 -24.94 8.99
C LYS A 294 21.80 -24.16 9.10
N LYS A 295 21.75 -23.08 9.91
CA LYS A 295 20.53 -22.31 10.21
C LYS A 295 20.86 -20.85 10.44
N GLY A 296 19.86 -20.00 10.28
CA GLY A 296 19.95 -18.59 10.54
C GLY A 296 20.16 -17.76 9.28
N ARG A 297 20.13 -16.45 9.44
CA ARG A 297 20.39 -15.49 8.35
C ARG A 297 21.87 -15.34 8.10
N VAL A 298 22.27 -15.26 6.85
CA VAL A 298 23.67 -14.90 6.48
C VAL A 298 23.94 -13.46 6.91
N PHE A 299 23.01 -12.55 6.68
CA PHE A 299 23.11 -11.13 7.03
C PHE A 299 22.15 -10.78 8.15
N ALA A 300 22.51 -11.14 9.38
CA ALA A 300 21.76 -10.79 10.58
C ALA A 300 22.33 -9.53 11.23
N THR A 301 21.45 -8.67 11.76
CA THR A 301 21.85 -7.64 12.72
C THR A 301 22.15 -8.28 14.07
N SER A 302 22.74 -7.51 15.01
CA SER A 302 22.99 -7.98 16.38
C SER A 302 21.71 -8.48 17.10
N SER A 303 20.54 -8.00 16.69
CA SER A 303 19.23 -8.46 17.20
C SER A 303 18.69 -9.71 16.47
N GLY A 304 19.41 -10.29 15.50
CA GLY A 304 18.94 -11.39 14.65
C GLY A 304 17.98 -10.97 13.54
N ALA A 305 17.61 -9.69 13.45
CA ALA A 305 16.76 -9.16 12.38
C ALA A 305 17.54 -9.08 11.05
N GLY A 306 16.82 -9.05 9.92
CA GLY A 306 17.43 -8.84 8.61
C GLY A 306 17.96 -7.42 8.44
N PHE A 307 18.91 -7.24 7.52
CA PHE A 307 19.49 -5.95 7.21
C PHE A 307 18.49 -4.98 6.57
N THR A 308 18.43 -3.74 7.05
CA THR A 308 17.52 -2.69 6.56
C THR A 308 18.20 -1.36 6.20
N GLY A 309 19.51 -1.25 6.45
CA GLY A 309 20.28 0.00 6.36
C GLY A 309 20.70 0.43 4.94
N TYR A 310 19.95 0.09 3.87
CA TYR A 310 20.38 0.28 2.48
C TYR A 310 20.73 1.71 2.09
N ALA A 311 19.90 2.69 2.47
CA ALA A 311 20.14 4.08 2.11
C ALA A 311 21.41 4.63 2.77
N LYS A 312 21.62 4.30 4.05
CA LYS A 312 22.81 4.68 4.79
C LYS A 312 24.04 3.97 4.28
N GLY A 313 23.94 2.66 3.98
CA GLY A 313 25.03 1.85 3.39
C GLY A 313 25.43 2.39 2.02
N LYS A 314 24.47 2.66 1.14
CA LYS A 314 24.71 3.23 -0.20
C LYS A 314 25.41 4.59 -0.12
N LYS A 315 24.93 5.50 0.76
CA LYS A 315 25.57 6.80 0.96
C LYS A 315 27.03 6.66 1.44
N LYS A 316 27.30 5.71 2.36
CA LYS A 316 28.66 5.44 2.85
C LYS A 316 29.55 4.92 1.72
N LEU A 317 29.06 3.94 0.94
CA LEU A 317 29.78 3.37 -0.20
C LEU A 317 30.11 4.44 -1.25
N ASP A 318 29.13 5.27 -1.63
CA ASP A 318 29.35 6.37 -2.58
C ASP A 318 30.43 7.34 -2.07
N GLY A 319 30.36 7.71 -0.79
CA GLY A 319 31.39 8.61 -0.21
C GLY A 319 32.79 7.99 -0.14
N LEU A 320 32.91 6.66 0.08
CA LEU A 320 34.22 5.97 0.01
C LEU A 320 34.81 5.97 -1.40
N ILE A 321 33.94 5.76 -2.40
CA ILE A 321 34.37 5.78 -3.82
C ILE A 321 34.77 7.19 -4.22
N GLU A 322 33.95 8.19 -3.90
CA GLU A 322 34.23 9.60 -4.18
C GLU A 322 35.58 10.05 -3.52
N GLN A 323 35.84 9.61 -2.29
CA GLN A 323 37.09 9.89 -1.60
C GLN A 323 38.32 9.27 -2.32
N LYS A 324 38.14 8.09 -2.93
CA LYS A 324 39.20 7.41 -3.66
C LYS A 324 39.44 7.99 -5.07
N LEU A 325 38.37 8.41 -5.75
CA LEU A 325 38.43 8.91 -7.13
C LEU A 325 38.61 10.42 -7.22
N GLY A 326 38.28 11.18 -6.17
CA GLY A 326 38.20 12.63 -6.20
C GLY A 326 36.92 13.19 -6.78
N GLU A 327 36.06 12.35 -7.34
CA GLU A 327 34.77 12.69 -7.91
C GLU A 327 33.73 11.59 -7.68
N PRO A 328 32.43 11.92 -7.63
CA PRO A 328 31.38 10.92 -7.47
C PRO A 328 31.15 10.12 -8.76
N LEU A 329 30.82 8.84 -8.63
CA LEU A 329 30.30 8.06 -9.76
C LEU A 329 29.00 8.66 -10.29
N GLN A 330 28.73 8.45 -11.56
CA GLN A 330 27.41 8.77 -12.11
C GLN A 330 26.29 8.14 -11.27
N PRO A 331 25.15 8.83 -11.05
CA PRO A 331 24.10 8.37 -10.16
C PRO A 331 23.62 6.95 -10.50
N TRP A 332 23.79 6.02 -9.57
CA TRP A 332 23.43 4.61 -9.70
C TRP A 332 22.64 4.09 -8.50
N ARG A 333 21.97 2.96 -8.67
CA ARG A 333 21.17 2.27 -7.65
C ARG A 333 21.59 0.81 -7.55
N LEU A 334 21.34 0.17 -6.41
CA LEU A 334 21.65 -1.27 -6.23
C LEU A 334 20.98 -2.16 -7.30
N HIS A 335 19.84 -1.78 -7.83
CA HIS A 335 19.20 -2.54 -8.90
C HIS A 335 19.92 -2.43 -10.26
N ASP A 336 20.74 -1.41 -10.44
CA ASP A 336 21.53 -1.26 -11.66
C ASP A 336 22.65 -2.32 -11.73
N LEU A 337 23.13 -2.86 -10.59
CA LEU A 337 24.04 -4.02 -10.55
C LEU A 337 23.44 -5.24 -11.29
N ARG A 338 22.16 -5.50 -11.09
CA ARG A 338 21.46 -6.58 -11.79
C ARG A 338 21.28 -6.31 -13.27
N ARG A 339 21.07 -5.05 -13.67
CA ARG A 339 21.05 -4.65 -15.09
C ARG A 339 22.44 -4.80 -15.71
N THR A 340 23.46 -4.47 -14.97
CA THR A 340 24.85 -4.61 -15.40
C THR A 340 25.18 -6.08 -15.69
N LEU A 341 24.81 -7.01 -14.81
CA LEU A 341 24.96 -8.44 -15.09
C LEU A 341 24.20 -8.84 -16.37
N ALA A 342 22.93 -8.45 -16.51
CA ALA A 342 22.13 -8.79 -17.70
C ALA A 342 22.76 -8.26 -19.00
N THR A 343 23.27 -7.01 -18.97
CA THR A 343 23.95 -6.39 -20.12
C THR A 343 25.26 -7.12 -20.46
N ASN A 344 26.06 -7.45 -19.43
CA ASN A 344 27.30 -8.19 -19.64
C ASN A 344 27.06 -9.64 -20.07
N PHE A 345 26.02 -10.31 -19.61
CA PHE A 345 25.63 -11.61 -20.15
C PHE A 345 25.39 -11.55 -21.66
N GLN A 346 24.72 -10.51 -22.13
CA GLN A 346 24.54 -10.29 -23.57
C GLN A 346 25.91 -10.08 -24.28
N ARG A 347 26.84 -9.30 -23.69
CA ARG A 347 28.20 -9.09 -24.22
C ARG A 347 29.05 -10.37 -24.26
N LEU A 348 28.84 -11.24 -23.27
CA LEU A 348 29.51 -12.55 -23.16
C LEU A 348 28.87 -13.63 -24.03
N GLY A 349 27.80 -13.30 -24.80
CA GLY A 349 27.11 -14.24 -25.69
C GLY A 349 26.14 -15.20 -24.99
N VAL A 350 25.80 -14.95 -23.72
CA VAL A 350 24.81 -15.74 -22.98
C VAL A 350 23.44 -15.58 -23.62
N ARG A 351 22.77 -16.69 -23.90
CA ARG A 351 21.43 -16.69 -24.51
C ARG A 351 20.42 -15.95 -23.62
N PHE A 352 19.49 -15.24 -24.24
CA PHE A 352 18.47 -14.47 -23.56
C PHE A 352 17.67 -15.30 -22.54
N GLU A 353 17.27 -16.54 -22.92
CA GLU A 353 16.50 -17.43 -22.05
C GLU A 353 17.28 -17.85 -20.78
N VAL A 354 18.61 -18.00 -20.89
CA VAL A 354 19.49 -18.29 -19.75
C VAL A 354 19.55 -17.08 -18.83
N THR A 355 19.71 -15.88 -19.41
CA THR A 355 19.68 -14.61 -18.66
C THR A 355 18.38 -14.48 -17.87
N GLU A 356 17.23 -14.69 -18.54
CA GLU A 356 15.91 -14.65 -17.88
C GLU A 356 15.76 -15.73 -16.79
N ALA A 357 16.36 -16.92 -17.01
CA ALA A 357 16.36 -18.01 -16.04
C ALA A 357 17.22 -17.68 -14.80
N VAL A 358 18.43 -17.12 -14.97
CA VAL A 358 19.29 -16.66 -13.86
C VAL A 358 18.58 -15.59 -13.06
N LEU A 359 17.98 -14.63 -13.74
CA LEU A 359 17.28 -13.52 -13.13
C LEU A 359 15.86 -13.88 -12.59
N ASN A 360 15.39 -15.09 -12.80
CA ASN A 360 14.05 -15.53 -12.40
C ASN A 360 12.96 -14.54 -12.86
N HIS A 361 13.00 -14.17 -14.16
CA HIS A 361 11.95 -13.38 -14.79
C HIS A 361 10.87 -14.31 -15.36
N VAL A 362 9.61 -13.92 -15.20
CA VAL A 362 8.44 -14.62 -15.77
C VAL A 362 7.99 -13.86 -17.02
N SER A 363 8.92 -13.55 -17.92
CA SER A 363 8.65 -12.87 -19.19
C SER A 363 9.10 -13.76 -20.38
N GLY A 364 8.59 -13.48 -21.55
CA GLY A 364 8.99 -14.19 -22.77
C GLY A 364 8.60 -15.67 -22.78
N SER A 365 9.58 -16.57 -22.84
CA SER A 365 9.39 -18.01 -22.99
C SER A 365 8.66 -18.71 -21.85
N ARG A 366 8.56 -18.07 -20.67
CA ARG A 366 7.81 -18.58 -19.50
C ARG A 366 6.44 -17.95 -19.31
N ALA A 367 6.02 -17.00 -20.17
CA ALA A 367 4.71 -16.39 -20.12
C ALA A 367 3.71 -17.15 -20.99
N GLY A 368 2.47 -17.31 -20.51
CA GLY A 368 1.39 -17.96 -21.26
C GLY A 368 1.59 -19.47 -21.50
N VAL A 369 1.15 -19.95 -22.66
CA VAL A 369 1.13 -21.38 -23.01
C VAL A 369 2.54 -21.98 -23.07
N ALA A 370 3.55 -21.23 -23.51
CA ALA A 370 4.93 -21.71 -23.59
C ALA A 370 5.49 -22.14 -22.21
N GLY A 371 5.15 -21.43 -21.13
CA GLY A 371 5.58 -21.78 -19.77
C GLY A 371 5.04 -23.10 -19.24
N ILE A 372 3.94 -23.61 -19.82
CA ILE A 372 3.33 -24.90 -19.44
C ILE A 372 4.17 -26.07 -19.97
N TYR A 373 4.81 -25.91 -21.14
CA TYR A 373 5.55 -26.98 -21.83
C TYR A 373 7.04 -26.96 -21.55
N GLN A 374 7.64 -25.80 -21.22
CA GLN A 374 9.08 -25.67 -20.99
C GLN A 374 9.42 -25.86 -19.51
N ARG A 375 9.74 -27.10 -19.10
CA ARG A 375 10.08 -27.48 -17.72
C ARG A 375 11.59 -27.68 -17.48
N HIS A 376 12.43 -27.22 -18.40
CA HIS A 376 13.88 -27.29 -18.24
C HIS A 376 14.31 -26.43 -17.06
N ASP A 377 15.18 -26.97 -16.18
CA ASP A 377 15.58 -26.30 -14.93
C ASP A 377 16.76 -25.31 -15.13
N TRP A 378 17.37 -25.30 -16.29
CA TRP A 378 18.48 -24.44 -16.71
C TRP A 378 19.70 -24.46 -15.75
N LYS A 379 19.86 -25.48 -14.89
CA LYS A 379 20.92 -25.48 -13.89
C LYS A 379 22.32 -25.47 -14.51
N LYS A 380 22.52 -26.22 -15.58
CA LYS A 380 23.81 -26.31 -16.28
C LYS A 380 24.13 -24.96 -16.96
N GLU A 381 23.23 -24.46 -17.74
CA GLU A 381 23.41 -23.20 -18.50
C GLU A 381 23.55 -22.00 -17.58
N LYS A 382 22.82 -21.97 -16.45
CA LYS A 382 23.00 -20.96 -15.41
C LYS A 382 24.38 -21.03 -14.78
N ARG A 383 24.91 -22.25 -14.58
CA ARG A 383 26.26 -22.46 -14.05
C ARG A 383 27.28 -21.86 -14.99
N GLU A 384 27.26 -22.28 -16.27
CA GLU A 384 28.15 -21.79 -17.30
C GLU A 384 28.11 -20.25 -17.39
N ALA A 385 26.92 -19.67 -17.47
CA ALA A 385 26.77 -18.22 -17.55
C ALA A 385 27.32 -17.46 -16.33
N LEU A 386 27.18 -18.00 -15.11
CA LEU A 386 27.70 -17.38 -13.89
C LEU A 386 29.21 -17.62 -13.70
N ASP A 387 29.75 -18.68 -14.26
CA ASP A 387 31.18 -18.94 -14.30
C ASP A 387 31.85 -18.00 -15.31
N ASP A 388 31.30 -17.81 -16.52
CA ASP A 388 31.76 -16.79 -17.49
C ASP A 388 31.73 -15.38 -16.89
N TRP A 389 30.69 -15.08 -16.15
CA TRP A 389 30.58 -13.80 -15.41
C TRP A 389 31.64 -13.65 -14.34
N ASN A 390 31.96 -14.73 -13.62
CA ASN A 390 33.00 -14.75 -12.62
C ASN A 390 34.36 -14.47 -13.24
N GLU A 391 34.69 -15.12 -14.37
CA GLU A 391 35.94 -14.89 -15.10
C GLU A 391 36.03 -13.42 -15.54
N HIS A 392 34.97 -12.86 -16.10
CA HIS A 392 34.95 -11.46 -16.50
C HIS A 392 35.15 -10.51 -15.29
N LEU A 393 34.48 -10.78 -14.14
CA LEU A 393 34.70 -9.99 -12.93
C LEU A 393 36.13 -10.09 -12.42
N VAL A 394 36.71 -11.26 -12.43
CA VAL A 394 38.14 -11.45 -12.04
C VAL A 394 39.09 -10.66 -12.95
N GLN A 395 38.80 -10.62 -14.26
CA GLN A 395 39.59 -9.79 -15.21
C GLN A 395 39.46 -8.29 -14.88
N ILE A 396 38.22 -7.80 -14.60
CA ILE A 396 38.01 -6.42 -14.19
C ILE A 396 38.76 -6.08 -12.90
N LEU A 397 38.76 -6.99 -11.94
CA LEU A 397 39.41 -6.77 -10.63
C LEU A 397 40.94 -6.83 -10.69
N ASN A 398 41.48 -7.68 -11.54
CA ASN A 398 42.94 -7.83 -11.71
C ASN A 398 43.55 -6.79 -12.68
N GLY A 399 42.73 -6.16 -13.51
CA GLY A 399 43.23 -5.16 -14.49
C GLY A 399 43.87 -3.90 -13.90
N SER A 400 43.84 -3.74 -12.57
CA SER A 400 44.55 -2.69 -11.85
C SER A 400 46.06 -2.99 -11.59
N GLU A 401 46.53 -4.21 -11.83
CA GLU A 401 47.94 -4.56 -11.63
C GLU A 401 48.81 -4.35 -12.87
N GLN A 402 48.22 -3.94 -14.02
CA GLN A 402 48.94 -3.76 -15.28
C GLN A 402 48.96 -2.32 -15.83
N ALA A 403 48.54 -1.31 -15.04
CA ALA A 403 48.55 0.09 -15.45
C ALA A 403 49.56 0.94 -14.63
#